data_509563311fb6a3cbb397a3553ad545d4
#
_entry.id   509563311fb6a3cbb397a3553ad545d4
#
_cell.length_a   1.000
_cell.length_b   1.000
_cell.length_c   1.000
_cell.angle_alpha   90.00
_cell.angle_beta   90.00
_cell.angle_gamma   90.00
#
_symmetry.space_group_name_H-M   'P 1'
#
loop_
_entity.id
_entity.type
_entity.pdbx_description
1 polymer ?
#
loop_
_entity_poly.entity_id
_entity_poly.type
_entity_poly.pdbx_seq_one_letter_code
_entity_poly.pdbx_strand_id
1 'polypeptide(L)'
;ADMTLKNHFRMDGSSYHVVDYDMRTGKVRSRCTAQGYSDESAWARGQAWGIYGYTMCYRYTRQLKYLEQAEAAYEFVCTHPNLPEDLIPYWDFDAVNIPHELIPSSAAAIKAAAFYEFTIYSKKPKYKETADKVMHSLSSSDYRSKIGENHNFLLMHSVGSYPHGNEIDVPLIYADYYFLEALKRKRDCDIEAKSKSVQK
;
A
#
# COMPACT_ATOMS: atom_id res chain seq x y z
N ALA A 1 -14.61 9.67 -3.97
CA ALA A 1 -13.31 10.16 -3.45
C ALA A 1 -13.49 11.24 -2.37
N ASP A 2 -14.30 12.31 -2.59
CA ASP A 2 -14.42 13.43 -1.62
C ASP A 2 -15.00 12.98 -0.27
N MET A 3 -16.04 12.17 -0.26
CA MET A 3 -16.61 11.64 1.00
C MET A 3 -15.62 10.75 1.74
N THR A 4 -14.86 9.92 1.02
CA THR A 4 -13.81 9.11 1.60
C THR A 4 -12.69 9.99 2.15
N LEU A 5 -12.24 10.99 1.39
CA LEU A 5 -11.23 11.97 1.82
C LEU A 5 -11.63 12.63 3.15
N LYS A 6 -12.88 13.06 3.24
CA LYS A 6 -13.40 13.78 4.43
C LYS A 6 -13.56 12.87 5.65
N ASN A 7 -13.94 11.60 5.47
CA ASN A 7 -14.45 10.79 6.57
C ASN A 7 -13.58 9.60 6.97
N HIS A 8 -12.74 9.08 6.03
CA HIS A 8 -11.92 7.91 6.29
C HIS A 8 -10.51 8.24 6.76
N PHE A 9 -9.98 9.44 6.46
CA PHE A 9 -8.62 9.79 6.84
C PHE A 9 -8.55 10.56 8.14
N ARG A 10 -7.52 10.27 8.93
CA ARG A 10 -7.15 10.97 10.15
C ARG A 10 -6.16 12.09 9.83
N MET A 11 -5.92 12.97 10.81
CA MET A 11 -5.01 14.12 10.67
C MET A 11 -3.56 13.71 10.43
N ASP A 12 -3.17 12.52 10.85
CA ASP A 12 -1.82 11.95 10.67
C ASP A 12 -1.60 11.28 9.31
N GLY A 13 -2.62 11.25 8.45
CA GLY A 13 -2.59 10.61 7.14
C GLY A 13 -3.01 9.14 7.14
N SER A 14 -3.23 8.53 8.32
CA SER A 14 -3.79 7.18 8.40
C SER A 14 -5.26 7.12 8.04
N SER A 15 -5.79 5.94 7.80
CA SER A 15 -7.20 5.77 7.46
C SER A 15 -7.91 4.77 8.37
N TYR A 16 -9.17 5.05 8.66
CA TYR A 16 -10.12 4.05 9.14
C TYR A 16 -10.39 3.00 8.06
N HIS A 17 -10.59 1.76 8.46
CA HIS A 17 -10.90 0.69 7.51
C HIS A 17 -12.33 0.82 6.97
N VAL A 18 -13.31 0.94 7.85
CA VAL A 18 -14.73 1.02 7.50
C VAL A 18 -15.34 2.29 8.09
N VAL A 19 -16.09 3.01 7.27
CA VAL A 19 -16.94 4.10 7.72
C VAL A 19 -18.37 3.78 7.34
N ASP A 20 -19.22 3.62 8.36
CA ASP A 20 -20.64 3.35 8.18
C ASP A 20 -21.43 4.66 8.10
N TYR A 21 -22.30 4.73 7.11
CA TYR A 21 -23.12 5.91 6.84
C TYR A 21 -24.60 5.61 7.04
N ASP A 22 -25.31 6.55 7.62
CA ASP A 22 -26.78 6.53 7.64
C ASP A 22 -27.30 6.68 6.22
N MET A 23 -28.03 5.67 5.76
CA MET A 23 -28.53 5.58 4.36
C MET A 23 -29.50 6.72 4.00
N ARG A 24 -30.17 7.32 4.98
CA ARG A 24 -31.16 8.37 4.77
C ARG A 24 -30.52 9.76 4.81
N THR A 25 -29.57 9.98 5.70
CA THR A 25 -28.99 11.32 5.93
C THR A 25 -27.61 11.50 5.33
N GLY A 26 -26.92 10.40 4.96
CA GLY A 26 -25.52 10.41 4.53
C GLY A 26 -24.52 10.76 5.62
N LYS A 27 -24.95 10.87 6.89
CA LYS A 27 -24.07 11.16 8.02
C LYS A 27 -23.31 9.90 8.45
N VAL A 28 -22.08 10.08 8.91
CA VAL A 28 -21.29 9.01 9.51
C VAL A 28 -21.98 8.56 10.79
N ARG A 29 -22.24 7.26 10.91
CA ARG A 29 -22.75 6.60 12.13
C ARG A 29 -21.63 6.08 12.99
N SER A 30 -20.67 5.39 12.38
CA SER A 30 -19.52 4.83 13.10
C SER A 30 -18.31 4.70 12.21
N ARG A 31 -17.17 4.54 12.85
CA ARG A 31 -15.92 4.12 12.22
C ARG A 31 -15.48 2.84 12.92
N CYS A 32 -15.14 1.83 12.13
CA CYS A 32 -14.76 0.52 12.66
C CYS A 32 -13.80 -0.21 11.75
N THR A 33 -13.36 -1.36 12.20
CA THR A 33 -12.57 -2.26 11.39
C THR A 33 -13.33 -3.55 11.09
N ALA A 34 -12.96 -4.21 9.98
CA ALA A 34 -13.37 -5.57 9.67
C ALA A 34 -12.15 -6.49 9.54
N GLN A 35 -11.04 -5.98 9.04
CA GLN A 35 -9.83 -6.75 8.78
C GLN A 35 -8.60 -6.21 9.52
N GLY A 36 -8.69 -5.06 10.20
CA GLY A 36 -7.63 -4.49 11.04
C GLY A 36 -7.68 -5.04 12.47
N TYR A 37 -6.68 -4.66 13.24
CA TYR A 37 -6.53 -5.06 14.64
C TYR A 37 -7.60 -4.47 15.55
N SER A 38 -7.88 -3.17 15.42
CA SER A 38 -8.92 -2.46 16.18
C SER A 38 -9.53 -1.33 15.36
N ASP A 39 -10.63 -0.75 15.84
CA ASP A 39 -11.33 0.35 15.13
C ASP A 39 -10.43 1.56 14.90
N GLU A 40 -9.50 1.84 15.79
CA GLU A 40 -8.57 2.96 15.71
C GLU A 40 -7.21 2.58 15.11
N SER A 41 -6.94 1.29 14.83
CA SER A 41 -5.67 0.86 14.26
C SER A 41 -5.54 1.22 12.77
N ALA A 42 -4.33 1.07 12.25
CA ALA A 42 -4.02 1.31 10.85
C ALA A 42 -3.75 0.00 10.11
N TRP A 43 -4.78 -0.61 9.53
CA TRP A 43 -4.66 -1.82 8.72
C TRP A 43 -3.79 -1.59 7.49
N ALA A 44 -2.66 -2.31 7.37
CA ALA A 44 -1.61 -2.00 6.40
C ALA A 44 -2.07 -2.01 4.94
N ARG A 45 -2.90 -2.99 4.54
CA ARG A 45 -3.44 -3.04 3.18
C ARG A 45 -4.41 -1.90 2.91
N GLY A 46 -5.17 -1.46 3.93
CA GLY A 46 -6.03 -0.27 3.84
C GLY A 46 -5.21 1.00 3.58
N GLN A 47 -4.08 1.17 4.28
CA GLN A 47 -3.17 2.30 4.02
C GLN A 47 -2.61 2.24 2.59
N ALA A 48 -2.19 1.06 2.13
CA ALA A 48 -1.70 0.88 0.75
C ALA A 48 -2.78 1.22 -0.29
N TRP A 49 -4.04 0.82 -0.07
CA TRP A 49 -5.17 1.20 -0.91
C TRP A 49 -5.45 2.70 -0.89
N GLY A 50 -5.30 3.36 0.25
CA GLY A 50 -5.41 4.80 0.38
C GLY A 50 -4.42 5.52 -0.54
N ILE A 51 -3.14 5.15 -0.47
CA ILE A 51 -2.09 5.72 -1.32
C ILE A 51 -2.41 5.46 -2.80
N TYR A 52 -2.67 4.20 -3.17
CA TYR A 52 -2.94 3.81 -4.55
C TYR A 52 -4.19 4.51 -5.12
N GLY A 53 -5.30 4.46 -4.40
CA GLY A 53 -6.58 5.02 -4.82
C GLY A 53 -6.53 6.53 -5.01
N TYR A 54 -5.89 7.27 -4.09
CA TYR A 54 -5.79 8.73 -4.21
C TYR A 54 -4.76 9.18 -5.25
N THR A 55 -3.70 8.41 -5.48
CA THR A 55 -2.82 8.61 -6.64
C THR A 55 -3.60 8.47 -7.95
N MET A 56 -4.45 7.44 -8.04
CA MET A 56 -5.32 7.23 -9.19
C MET A 56 -6.37 8.33 -9.34
N CYS A 57 -6.98 8.80 -8.25
CA CYS A 57 -7.90 9.94 -8.28
C CYS A 57 -7.21 11.19 -8.84
N TYR A 58 -5.97 11.46 -8.41
CA TYR A 58 -5.20 12.56 -8.98
C TYR A 58 -4.91 12.37 -10.48
N ARG A 59 -4.54 11.17 -10.90
CA ARG A 59 -4.29 10.84 -12.33
C ARG A 59 -5.44 11.27 -13.22
N TYR A 60 -6.67 10.98 -12.82
CA TYR A 60 -7.85 11.25 -13.64
C TYR A 60 -8.44 12.64 -13.46
N THR A 61 -8.29 13.27 -12.32
CA THR A 61 -8.97 14.55 -12.02
C THR A 61 -8.04 15.76 -12.00
N ARG A 62 -6.74 15.53 -11.77
CA ARG A 62 -5.72 16.57 -11.57
C ARG A 62 -6.01 17.51 -10.38
N GLN A 63 -6.90 17.11 -9.45
CA GLN A 63 -7.18 17.87 -8.24
C GLN A 63 -6.09 17.61 -7.19
N LEU A 64 -5.34 18.66 -6.83
CA LEU A 64 -4.17 18.56 -5.92
C LEU A 64 -4.51 17.92 -4.57
N LYS A 65 -5.71 18.17 -4.03
CA LYS A 65 -6.16 17.57 -2.75
C LYS A 65 -6.01 16.04 -2.70
N TYR A 66 -6.13 15.35 -3.84
CA TYR A 66 -5.96 13.90 -3.89
C TYR A 66 -4.49 13.49 -3.87
N LEU A 67 -3.63 14.26 -4.53
CA LEU A 67 -2.18 14.01 -4.45
C LEU A 67 -1.66 14.27 -3.03
N GLU A 68 -2.08 15.37 -2.42
CA GLU A 68 -1.74 15.74 -1.05
C GLU A 68 -2.18 14.66 -0.05
N GLN A 69 -3.39 14.09 -0.21
CA GLN A 69 -3.84 12.99 0.65
C GLN A 69 -3.01 11.72 0.43
N ALA A 70 -2.68 11.39 -0.81
CA ALA A 70 -1.83 10.24 -1.08
C ALA A 70 -0.40 10.46 -0.52
N GLU A 71 0.14 11.69 -0.59
CA GLU A 71 1.41 12.04 0.07
C GLU A 71 1.32 11.92 1.60
N ALA A 72 0.23 12.38 2.22
CA ALA A 72 0.04 12.26 3.66
C ALA A 72 0.00 10.78 4.11
N ALA A 73 -0.71 9.92 3.37
CA ALA A 73 -0.75 8.50 3.65
C ALA A 73 0.63 7.82 3.40
N TYR A 74 1.39 8.27 2.40
CA TYR A 74 2.77 7.82 2.19
C TYR A 74 3.65 8.18 3.38
N GLU A 75 3.59 9.44 3.87
CA GLU A 75 4.39 9.87 5.03
C GLU A 75 4.04 9.02 6.26
N PHE A 76 2.75 8.85 6.56
CA PHE A 76 2.31 8.00 7.67
C PHE A 76 2.95 6.61 7.59
N VAL A 77 2.80 5.92 6.46
CA VAL A 77 3.31 4.55 6.29
C VAL A 77 4.83 4.50 6.40
N CYS A 78 5.53 5.44 5.75
CA CYS A 78 7.00 5.37 5.65
C CYS A 78 7.74 5.90 6.89
N THR A 79 7.07 6.64 7.76
CA THR A 79 7.65 7.15 9.03
C THR A 79 7.12 6.43 10.26
N HIS A 80 6.21 5.46 10.08
CA HIS A 80 5.64 4.72 11.19
C HIS A 80 6.72 3.92 11.93
N PRO A 81 6.82 4.01 13.28
CA PRO A 81 7.87 3.35 14.05
C PRO A 81 7.87 1.83 13.94
N ASN A 82 6.73 1.25 13.63
CA ASN A 82 6.55 -0.19 13.46
C ASN A 82 6.74 -0.67 12.01
N LEU A 83 7.19 0.18 11.09
CA LEU A 83 7.54 -0.28 9.75
C LEU A 83 8.90 -0.98 9.80
N PRO A 84 9.02 -2.27 9.39
CA PRO A 84 10.30 -2.98 9.33
C PRO A 84 11.31 -2.34 8.37
N GLU A 85 12.60 -2.64 8.58
CA GLU A 85 13.70 -2.07 7.76
C GLU A 85 13.61 -2.47 6.27
N ASP A 86 13.05 -3.64 5.97
CA ASP A 86 12.79 -4.13 4.61
C ASP A 86 11.60 -3.43 3.93
N LEU A 87 10.90 -2.58 4.67
CA LEU A 87 9.73 -1.81 4.25
C LEU A 87 8.50 -2.68 3.90
N ILE A 88 8.46 -3.94 4.30
CA ILE A 88 7.25 -4.76 4.17
C ILE A 88 6.47 -4.63 5.49
N PRO A 89 5.26 -4.04 5.52
CA PRO A 89 4.57 -3.77 6.76
C PRO A 89 4.02 -5.04 7.40
N TYR A 90 3.85 -5.03 8.71
CA TYR A 90 2.98 -5.99 9.39
C TYR A 90 1.55 -5.86 8.89
N TRP A 91 0.70 -6.85 9.14
CA TRP A 91 -0.70 -6.85 8.67
C TRP A 91 -1.51 -5.66 9.19
N ASP A 92 -1.15 -5.14 10.36
CA ASP A 92 -1.65 -3.91 10.95
C ASP A 92 -0.49 -3.20 11.67
N PHE A 93 -0.41 -1.88 11.55
CA PHE A 93 0.68 -1.09 12.15
C PHE A 93 0.63 -1.06 13.67
N ASP A 94 -0.53 -1.32 14.26
CA ASP A 94 -0.79 -1.30 15.70
C ASP A 94 -1.00 -2.71 16.28
N ALA A 95 -0.66 -3.76 15.54
CA ALA A 95 -0.78 -5.13 16.01
C ALA A 95 0.07 -5.38 17.25
N VAL A 96 -0.49 -6.13 18.22
CA VAL A 96 0.03 -6.17 19.60
C VAL A 96 1.31 -6.99 19.76
N ASN A 97 1.54 -7.97 18.88
CA ASN A 97 2.71 -8.87 18.98
C ASN A 97 3.88 -8.46 18.08
N ILE A 98 3.91 -7.25 17.56
CA ILE A 98 5.07 -6.75 16.82
C ILE A 98 6.32 -6.86 17.71
N PRO A 99 7.45 -7.41 17.23
CA PRO A 99 7.77 -7.75 15.82
C PRO A 99 7.41 -9.18 15.36
N HIS A 100 6.62 -9.93 16.08
CA HIS A 100 6.28 -11.34 15.79
C HIS A 100 4.92 -11.50 15.09
N GLU A 101 4.56 -10.53 14.28
CA GLU A 101 3.31 -10.49 13.52
C GLU A 101 3.51 -10.91 12.06
N LEU A 102 2.41 -11.26 11.39
CA LEU A 102 2.40 -11.59 9.97
C LEU A 102 2.75 -10.36 9.10
N ILE A 103 3.51 -10.61 8.06
CA ILE A 103 4.04 -9.58 7.15
C ILE A 103 3.45 -9.79 5.75
N PRO A 104 2.31 -9.15 5.39
CA PRO A 104 1.63 -9.39 4.13
C PRO A 104 2.34 -8.73 2.95
N SER A 105 2.92 -9.54 2.07
CA SER A 105 3.53 -9.10 0.80
C SER A 105 2.57 -8.29 -0.08
N SER A 106 1.26 -8.58 0.00
CA SER A 106 0.23 -7.88 -0.77
C SER A 106 0.15 -6.38 -0.50
N ALA A 107 0.22 -5.96 0.78
CA ALA A 107 0.22 -4.54 1.13
C ALA A 107 1.45 -3.81 0.56
N ALA A 108 2.61 -4.48 0.60
CA ALA A 108 3.84 -3.95 0.04
C ALA A 108 3.79 -3.82 -1.49
N ALA A 109 3.26 -4.82 -2.19
CA ALA A 109 3.12 -4.79 -3.64
C ALA A 109 2.22 -3.63 -4.11
N ILE A 110 1.07 -3.43 -3.45
CA ILE A 110 0.14 -2.34 -3.74
C ILE A 110 0.82 -0.98 -3.55
N LYS A 111 1.48 -0.76 -2.41
CA LYS A 111 2.15 0.52 -2.15
C LYS A 111 3.32 0.78 -3.10
N ALA A 112 4.10 -0.25 -3.46
CA ALA A 112 5.20 -0.11 -4.41
C ALA A 112 4.69 0.35 -5.79
N ALA A 113 3.59 -0.25 -6.28
CA ALA A 113 2.94 0.18 -7.51
C ALA A 113 2.51 1.65 -7.44
N ALA A 114 1.91 2.08 -6.32
CA ALA A 114 1.53 3.47 -6.10
C ALA A 114 2.76 4.41 -6.07
N PHE A 115 3.83 4.05 -5.38
CA PHE A 115 5.02 4.88 -5.26
C PHE A 115 5.71 5.12 -6.59
N TYR A 116 5.80 4.13 -7.48
CA TYR A 116 6.29 4.36 -8.84
C TYR A 116 5.39 5.33 -9.61
N GLU A 117 4.08 5.25 -9.47
CA GLU A 117 3.17 6.22 -10.10
C GLU A 117 3.37 7.62 -9.54
N PHE A 118 3.65 7.77 -8.24
CA PHE A 118 3.99 9.05 -7.63
C PHE A 118 5.13 9.77 -8.33
N THR A 119 6.13 9.03 -8.83
CA THR A 119 7.29 9.62 -9.51
C THR A 119 6.91 10.40 -10.76
N ILE A 120 5.77 10.09 -11.37
CA ILE A 120 5.25 10.77 -12.54
C ILE A 120 4.75 12.20 -12.17
N TYR A 121 4.16 12.33 -10.98
CA TYR A 121 3.48 13.56 -10.54
C TYR A 121 4.34 14.41 -9.62
N SER A 122 5.14 13.76 -8.80
CA SER A 122 6.07 14.40 -7.87
C SER A 122 7.50 14.05 -8.23
N LYS A 123 8.34 15.08 -8.43
CA LYS A 123 9.76 14.89 -8.77
C LYS A 123 10.64 14.66 -7.54
N LYS A 124 10.05 14.29 -6.39
CA LYS A 124 10.81 14.00 -5.16
C LYS A 124 11.47 12.62 -5.29
N PRO A 125 12.80 12.49 -5.21
CA PRO A 125 13.51 11.22 -5.41
C PRO A 125 13.08 10.12 -4.44
N LYS A 126 12.70 10.51 -3.21
CA LYS A 126 12.31 9.59 -2.14
C LYS A 126 11.25 8.55 -2.56
N TYR A 127 10.32 8.91 -3.44
CA TYR A 127 9.25 7.97 -3.83
C TYR A 127 9.80 6.81 -4.66
N LYS A 128 10.71 7.10 -5.61
CA LYS A 128 11.38 6.05 -6.37
C LYS A 128 12.31 5.21 -5.48
N GLU A 129 13.09 5.85 -4.64
CA GLU A 129 14.02 5.17 -3.73
C GLU A 129 13.28 4.21 -2.78
N THR A 130 12.14 4.66 -2.22
CA THR A 130 11.31 3.79 -1.36
C THR A 130 10.69 2.66 -2.17
N ALA A 131 10.16 2.93 -3.37
CA ALA A 131 9.61 1.89 -4.25
C ALA A 131 10.67 0.85 -4.63
N ASP A 132 11.89 1.30 -4.97
CA ASP A 132 13.00 0.40 -5.33
C ASP A 132 13.40 -0.50 -4.13
N LYS A 133 13.42 0.03 -2.91
CA LYS A 133 13.68 -0.76 -1.70
C LYS A 133 12.61 -1.82 -1.47
N VAL A 134 11.32 -1.43 -1.51
CA VAL A 134 10.19 -2.38 -1.38
C VAL A 134 10.27 -3.48 -2.43
N MET A 135 10.55 -3.13 -3.68
CA MET A 135 10.65 -4.11 -4.76
C MET A 135 11.89 -5.01 -4.63
N HIS A 136 12.97 -4.49 -4.07
CA HIS A 136 14.15 -5.30 -3.73
C HIS A 136 13.77 -6.38 -2.70
N SER A 137 13.09 -5.98 -1.61
CA SER A 137 12.63 -6.91 -0.57
C SER A 137 11.66 -7.95 -1.13
N LEU A 138 10.62 -7.52 -1.87
CA LEU A 138 9.65 -8.44 -2.49
C LEU A 138 10.26 -9.39 -3.53
N SER A 139 11.42 -9.04 -4.11
CA SER A 139 12.13 -9.89 -5.07
C SER A 139 13.12 -10.84 -4.42
N SER A 140 13.33 -10.74 -3.12
CA SER A 140 14.20 -11.65 -2.36
C SER A 140 13.57 -13.04 -2.21
N SER A 141 14.37 -14.02 -1.78
CA SER A 141 13.90 -15.36 -1.48
C SER A 141 12.91 -15.42 -0.30
N ASP A 142 12.84 -14.37 0.50
CA ASP A 142 11.97 -14.32 1.67
C ASP A 142 10.50 -14.07 1.29
N TYR A 143 10.26 -13.45 0.14
CA TYR A 143 8.92 -13.11 -0.35
C TYR A 143 8.60 -13.72 -1.72
N ARG A 144 9.60 -13.95 -2.56
CA ARG A 144 9.40 -14.49 -3.89
C ARG A 144 9.59 -16.00 -3.93
N SER A 145 8.56 -16.73 -4.38
CA SER A 145 8.61 -18.18 -4.56
C SER A 145 9.56 -18.59 -5.69
N LYS A 146 10.07 -19.82 -5.62
CA LYS A 146 10.78 -20.45 -6.73
C LYS A 146 9.79 -20.91 -7.80
N ILE A 147 10.29 -21.05 -9.03
CA ILE A 147 9.48 -21.58 -10.15
C ILE A 147 8.97 -22.97 -9.81
N GLY A 148 7.66 -23.18 -9.98
CA GLY A 148 7.00 -24.46 -9.69
C GLY A 148 6.57 -24.65 -8.23
N GLU A 149 6.93 -23.74 -7.32
CA GLU A 149 6.49 -23.73 -5.92
C GLU A 149 5.28 -22.79 -5.73
N ASN A 150 4.74 -22.72 -4.51
CA ASN A 150 3.70 -21.81 -4.08
C ASN A 150 2.46 -21.79 -5.02
N HIS A 151 2.06 -22.97 -5.52
CA HIS A 151 0.94 -23.10 -6.47
C HIS A 151 1.08 -22.23 -7.74
N ASN A 152 2.33 -21.92 -8.14
CA ASN A 152 2.70 -21.02 -9.25
C ASN A 152 2.39 -19.53 -9.02
N PHE A 153 2.10 -19.10 -7.80
CA PHE A 153 2.06 -17.70 -7.45
C PHE A 153 3.48 -17.15 -7.24
N LEU A 154 3.68 -15.87 -7.55
CA LEU A 154 4.97 -15.20 -7.47
C LEU A 154 5.35 -14.85 -6.03
N LEU A 155 4.39 -14.29 -5.28
CA LEU A 155 4.60 -13.83 -3.91
C LEU A 155 4.04 -14.81 -2.89
N MET A 156 4.84 -15.04 -1.85
CA MET A 156 4.47 -15.75 -0.64
C MET A 156 3.97 -14.77 0.43
N HIS A 157 3.52 -15.29 1.56
CA HIS A 157 3.29 -14.53 2.79
C HIS A 157 2.28 -13.38 2.66
N SER A 158 1.11 -13.67 2.07
CA SER A 158 0.00 -12.73 2.09
C SER A 158 -1.03 -13.08 3.18
N VAL A 159 -1.81 -12.08 3.59
CA VAL A 159 -2.88 -12.23 4.58
C VAL A 159 -4.16 -11.62 4.02
N GLY A 160 -5.19 -12.43 3.83
CA GLY A 160 -6.51 -11.98 3.40
C GLY A 160 -7.25 -11.27 4.53
N SER A 161 -7.59 -12.00 5.59
CA SER A 161 -8.25 -11.42 6.77
C SER A 161 -7.83 -12.13 8.06
N TYR A 162 -6.91 -11.51 8.79
CA TYR A 162 -6.40 -12.07 10.05
C TYR A 162 -7.50 -12.24 11.12
N PRO A 163 -8.37 -11.24 11.41
CA PRO A 163 -9.41 -11.39 12.42
C PRO A 163 -10.44 -12.48 12.12
N HIS A 164 -10.63 -12.83 10.84
CA HIS A 164 -11.56 -13.89 10.43
C HIS A 164 -10.88 -15.24 10.23
N GLY A 165 -9.56 -15.34 10.45
CA GLY A 165 -8.80 -16.57 10.23
C GLY A 165 -8.77 -17.02 8.77
N ASN A 166 -8.99 -16.10 7.81
CA ASN A 166 -9.08 -16.42 6.39
C ASN A 166 -7.82 -15.99 5.65
N GLU A 167 -7.31 -16.88 4.79
CA GLU A 167 -6.16 -16.62 3.91
C GLU A 167 -4.94 -16.13 4.71
N ILE A 168 -4.56 -16.92 5.73
CA ILE A 168 -3.45 -16.64 6.61
C ILE A 168 -2.18 -17.25 6.04
N ASP A 169 -1.19 -16.41 5.78
CA ASP A 169 0.11 -16.81 5.21
C ASP A 169 0.00 -17.65 3.93
N VAL A 170 -0.76 -17.15 2.98
CA VAL A 170 -1.04 -17.82 1.69
C VAL A 170 -0.74 -16.88 0.51
N PRO A 171 -0.55 -17.43 -0.70
CA PRO A 171 -0.47 -16.59 -1.90
C PRO A 171 -1.84 -15.96 -2.22
N LEU A 172 -1.83 -14.71 -2.72
CA LEU A 172 -3.04 -14.02 -3.14
C LEU A 172 -2.85 -13.41 -4.53
N ILE A 173 -3.83 -13.63 -5.40
CA ILE A 173 -3.74 -13.21 -6.81
C ILE A 173 -3.50 -11.71 -6.99
N TYR A 174 -4.08 -10.89 -6.13
CA TYR A 174 -3.87 -9.44 -6.22
C TYR A 174 -2.48 -9.02 -5.73
N ALA A 175 -1.81 -9.81 -4.87
CA ALA A 175 -0.41 -9.56 -4.53
C ALA A 175 0.47 -9.68 -5.77
N ASP A 176 0.30 -10.73 -6.54
CA ASP A 176 1.01 -10.95 -7.80
C ASP A 176 0.66 -9.87 -8.84
N TYR A 177 -0.62 -9.51 -8.96
CA TYR A 177 -1.04 -8.45 -9.88
C TYR A 177 -0.30 -7.14 -9.61
N TYR A 178 -0.30 -6.67 -8.36
CA TYR A 178 0.35 -5.40 -8.00
C TYR A 178 1.87 -5.49 -8.01
N PHE A 179 2.44 -6.66 -7.74
CA PHE A 179 3.87 -6.90 -7.92
C PHE A 179 4.27 -6.74 -9.38
N LEU A 180 3.54 -7.36 -10.32
CA LEU A 180 3.79 -7.22 -11.75
C LEU A 180 3.54 -5.79 -12.25
N GLU A 181 2.51 -5.12 -11.74
CA GLU A 181 2.27 -3.71 -12.06
C GLU A 181 3.43 -2.82 -11.58
N ALA A 182 3.94 -3.05 -10.37
CA ALA A 182 5.09 -2.34 -9.83
C ALA A 182 6.35 -2.57 -10.68
N LEU A 183 6.62 -3.82 -11.09
CA LEU A 183 7.72 -4.17 -12.00
C LEU A 183 7.60 -3.43 -13.34
N LYS A 184 6.39 -3.40 -13.91
CA LYS A 184 6.14 -2.67 -15.16
C LYS A 184 6.42 -1.17 -14.97
N ARG A 185 5.89 -0.55 -13.94
CA ARG A 185 6.09 0.87 -13.64
C ARG A 185 7.56 1.19 -13.36
N LYS A 186 8.26 0.32 -12.63
CA LYS A 186 9.71 0.43 -12.41
C LYS A 186 10.46 0.48 -13.74
N ARG A 187 10.20 -0.48 -14.62
CA ARG A 187 10.82 -0.53 -15.95
C ARG A 187 10.58 0.76 -16.73
N ASP A 188 9.34 1.26 -16.73
CA ASP A 188 8.97 2.48 -17.45
C ASP A 188 9.71 3.71 -16.87
N CYS A 189 9.84 3.82 -15.54
CA CYS A 189 10.65 4.85 -14.87
C CYS A 189 12.14 4.76 -15.23
N ASP A 190 12.70 3.55 -15.25
CA ASP A 190 14.13 3.34 -15.56
C ASP A 190 14.45 3.67 -17.04
N ILE A 191 13.55 3.37 -17.96
CA ILE A 191 13.67 3.76 -19.38
C ILE A 191 13.65 5.28 -19.53
N GLU A 192 12.71 5.96 -18.86
CA GLU A 192 12.61 7.41 -18.91
C GLU A 192 13.86 8.11 -18.33
N ALA A 193 14.40 7.57 -17.24
CA ALA A 193 15.63 8.09 -16.64
C ALA A 193 16.84 7.97 -17.59
N LYS A 194 16.98 6.82 -18.27
CA LYS A 194 18.05 6.59 -19.26
C LYS A 194 17.93 7.51 -20.46
N SER A 195 16.73 7.73 -21.00
CA SER A 195 16.53 8.62 -22.16
C SER A 195 16.91 10.07 -21.83
N LYS A 196 16.63 10.55 -20.62
CA LYS A 196 17.04 11.89 -20.16
C LYS A 196 18.55 12.04 -19.95
N SER A 197 19.27 10.95 -19.64
CA SER A 197 20.73 10.98 -19.45
C SER A 197 21.50 11.02 -20.77
N VAL A 198 20.93 10.51 -21.85
CA VAL A 198 21.53 10.50 -23.21
C VAL A 198 21.37 11.85 -23.93
N GLN A 199 20.42 12.68 -23.49
CA GLN A 199 20.16 14.01 -24.10
C GLN A 199 20.95 15.16 -23.44
N LYS A 200 21.74 14.88 -22.43
CA LYS A 200 22.67 15.81 -21.78
C LYS A 200 24.10 15.55 -22.22
#